data_2606e2d836d3c20ed8845b06b4429a29
#
_entry.id   2606e2d836d3c20ed8845b06b4429a29
#
_cell.length_a   1.000
_cell.length_b   1.000
_cell.length_c   1.000
_cell.angle_alpha   90.00
_cell.angle_beta   90.00
_cell.angle_gamma   90.00
#
_symmetry.space_group_name_H-M   'P 1'
#
loop_
_entity.id
_entity.type
_entity.pdbx_description
1 polymer ?
#
loop_
_entity_poly.entity_id
_entity_poly.type
_entity_poly.pdbx_seq_one_letter_code
_entity_poly.pdbx_strand_id
1 'polypeptide(L)'
;MLTKSEGEIAVRLARTAIIECLNEGRKIEPGNLPDVFKENRGVFVTLNKKKDIKELRGCIGRPYPVLPLGEAIIISAINAAREDPRFHPVQPEEIDELVIEVTVLTVPKRINAKPKDIPEKIMIGRDGLIVSASMCSGLLLPQVAVEHGFDCTEFLCQTCMKAGLMPDAWLEGAEVYSFEGQIFEEVKPGGEIREKDIKCSE
;
A
#
# COMPACT_ATOMS: atom_id res chain seq x y z
N MET A 1 -10.10 7.64 -6.94
CA MET A 1 -10.51 6.57 -6.01
C MET A 1 -11.24 5.50 -6.79
N LEU A 2 -11.13 4.24 -6.41
CA LEU A 2 -11.89 3.15 -6.99
C LEU A 2 -13.32 3.13 -6.43
N THR A 3 -14.26 2.67 -7.22
CA THR A 3 -15.59 2.26 -6.73
C THR A 3 -15.47 0.95 -5.94
N LYS A 4 -16.48 0.61 -5.15
CA LYS A 4 -16.53 -0.66 -4.43
C LYS A 4 -16.34 -1.86 -5.36
N SER A 5 -17.00 -1.88 -6.52
CA SER A 5 -16.87 -2.96 -7.52
C SER A 5 -15.46 -3.06 -8.10
N GLU A 6 -14.79 -1.94 -8.34
CA GLU A 6 -13.40 -1.93 -8.81
C GLU A 6 -12.43 -2.41 -7.70
N GLY A 7 -12.71 -2.06 -6.45
CA GLY A 7 -11.97 -2.59 -5.31
C GLY A 7 -12.11 -4.11 -5.16
N GLU A 8 -13.32 -4.65 -5.38
CA GLU A 8 -13.56 -6.09 -5.41
C GLU A 8 -12.76 -6.78 -6.53
N ILE A 9 -12.72 -6.16 -7.73
CA ILE A 9 -11.90 -6.66 -8.85
C ILE A 9 -10.42 -6.66 -8.47
N ALA A 10 -9.92 -5.61 -7.82
CA ALA A 10 -8.51 -5.50 -7.43
C ALA A 10 -8.08 -6.64 -6.49
N VAL A 11 -8.88 -6.94 -5.47
CA VAL A 11 -8.58 -8.01 -4.52
C VAL A 11 -8.69 -9.39 -5.17
N ARG A 12 -9.73 -9.64 -6.00
CA ARG A 12 -9.87 -10.89 -6.76
C ARG A 12 -8.71 -11.10 -7.74
N LEU A 13 -8.27 -10.05 -8.42
CA LEU A 13 -7.11 -10.10 -9.31
C LEU A 13 -5.84 -10.51 -8.55
N ALA A 14 -5.60 -9.91 -7.37
CA ALA A 14 -4.48 -10.28 -6.52
C ALA A 14 -4.54 -11.75 -6.11
N ARG A 15 -5.71 -12.24 -5.67
CA ARG A 15 -5.90 -13.66 -5.29
C ARG A 15 -5.63 -14.60 -6.46
N THR A 16 -6.22 -14.31 -7.62
CA THR A 16 -6.01 -15.12 -8.82
C THR A 16 -4.52 -15.17 -9.22
N ALA A 17 -3.83 -14.03 -9.15
CA ALA A 17 -2.40 -13.96 -9.46
C ALA A 17 -1.55 -14.84 -8.52
N ILE A 18 -1.88 -14.87 -7.23
CA ILE A 18 -1.20 -15.73 -6.27
C ILE A 18 -1.48 -17.21 -6.54
N ILE A 19 -2.75 -17.58 -6.69
CA ILE A 19 -3.16 -18.99 -6.96
C ILE A 19 -2.46 -19.54 -8.20
N GLU A 20 -2.50 -18.81 -9.32
CA GLU A 20 -1.88 -19.24 -10.57
C GLU A 20 -0.34 -19.34 -10.44
N CYS A 21 0.25 -18.41 -9.70
CA CYS A 21 1.69 -18.45 -9.45
C CYS A 21 2.10 -19.64 -8.57
N LEU A 22 1.32 -19.96 -7.53
CA LEU A 22 1.63 -21.05 -6.61
C LEU A 22 1.39 -22.43 -7.24
N ASN A 23 0.29 -22.60 -7.98
CA ASN A 23 -0.09 -23.87 -8.56
C ASN A 23 0.61 -24.19 -9.88
N GLU A 24 0.74 -23.18 -10.77
CA GLU A 24 1.18 -23.37 -12.14
C GLU A 24 2.57 -22.72 -12.41
N GLY A 25 3.11 -22.01 -11.43
CA GLY A 25 4.40 -21.29 -11.59
C GLY A 25 4.37 -20.16 -12.62
N ARG A 26 3.19 -19.69 -13.02
CA ARG A 26 3.03 -18.67 -14.06
C ARG A 26 2.50 -17.35 -13.54
N LYS A 27 2.93 -16.26 -14.17
CA LYS A 27 2.34 -14.94 -14.00
C LYS A 27 1.16 -14.81 -14.96
N ILE A 28 0.01 -14.35 -14.46
CA ILE A 28 -1.16 -14.05 -15.31
C ILE A 28 -1.01 -12.66 -15.94
N GLU A 29 -1.75 -12.44 -17.04
CA GLU A 29 -1.93 -11.12 -17.64
C GLU A 29 -3.21 -10.47 -17.10
N PRO A 30 -3.28 -9.11 -17.05
CA PRO A 30 -4.43 -8.39 -16.50
C PRO A 30 -5.79 -8.71 -17.16
N GLY A 31 -5.79 -9.17 -18.42
CA GLY A 31 -7.00 -9.44 -19.17
C GLY A 31 -7.84 -8.19 -19.46
N ASN A 32 -9.17 -8.38 -19.60
CA ASN A 32 -10.08 -7.27 -19.86
C ASN A 32 -10.57 -6.68 -18.52
N LEU A 33 -9.89 -5.65 -18.04
CA LEU A 33 -10.22 -4.92 -16.82
C LEU A 33 -10.81 -3.54 -17.14
N PRO A 34 -11.57 -2.93 -16.19
CA PRO A 34 -12.02 -1.55 -16.29
C PRO A 34 -10.87 -0.57 -16.58
N ASP A 35 -11.17 0.56 -17.21
CA ASP A 35 -10.15 1.51 -17.68
C ASP A 35 -9.27 2.06 -16.56
N VAL A 36 -9.78 2.20 -15.34
CA VAL A 36 -8.99 2.63 -14.18
C VAL A 36 -7.80 1.71 -13.89
N PHE A 37 -7.87 0.43 -14.26
CA PHE A 37 -6.76 -0.51 -14.09
C PHE A 37 -5.63 -0.32 -15.13
N LYS A 38 -5.87 0.47 -16.16
CA LYS A 38 -4.86 0.88 -17.15
C LYS A 38 -4.10 2.14 -16.73
N GLU A 39 -4.61 2.86 -15.70
CA GLU A 39 -3.93 4.02 -15.14
C GLU A 39 -2.74 3.59 -14.30
N ASN A 40 -1.64 4.35 -14.38
CA ASN A 40 -0.50 4.13 -13.50
C ASN A 40 -0.85 4.53 -12.07
N ARG A 41 -0.74 3.59 -11.12
CA ARG A 41 -1.04 3.78 -9.70
C ARG A 41 -0.03 3.07 -8.82
N GLY A 42 0.21 3.62 -7.64
CA GLY A 42 0.87 2.90 -6.57
C GLY A 42 -0.06 1.88 -5.93
N VAL A 43 0.47 0.75 -5.48
CA VAL A 43 -0.30 -0.32 -4.83
C VAL A 43 0.54 -1.08 -3.83
N PHE A 44 -0.10 -1.58 -2.77
CA PHE A 44 0.44 -2.60 -1.87
C PHE A 44 -0.51 -3.79 -1.83
N VAL A 45 0.05 -4.98 -1.74
CA VAL A 45 -0.71 -6.21 -1.49
C VAL A 45 -0.19 -6.82 -0.21
N THR A 46 -1.11 -7.04 0.73
CA THR A 46 -0.84 -7.60 2.06
C THR A 46 -1.58 -8.93 2.21
N LEU A 47 -0.86 -9.92 2.69
CA LEU A 47 -1.36 -11.25 3.01
C LEU A 47 -1.37 -11.40 4.53
N ASN A 48 -2.53 -11.72 5.10
CA ASN A 48 -2.68 -11.97 6.52
C ASN A 48 -3.26 -13.36 6.75
N LYS A 49 -2.75 -14.10 7.74
CA LYS A 49 -3.43 -15.30 8.24
C LYS A 49 -4.66 -14.88 9.03
N LYS A 50 -5.80 -15.53 8.75
CA LYS A 50 -7.01 -15.31 9.52
C LYS A 50 -6.96 -16.16 10.79
N LYS A 51 -6.54 -15.52 11.87
CA LYS A 51 -6.66 -15.99 13.26
C LYS A 51 -7.53 -15.01 14.06
N ASP A 52 -7.67 -15.22 15.36
CA ASP A 52 -8.36 -14.28 16.27
C ASP A 52 -7.77 -12.87 16.16
N ILE A 53 -6.45 -12.79 15.97
CA ILE A 53 -5.73 -11.56 15.61
C ILE A 53 -5.10 -11.79 14.23
N LYS A 54 -5.27 -10.83 13.30
CA LYS A 54 -4.62 -10.87 11.98
C LYS A 54 -3.11 -10.94 12.15
N GLU A 55 -2.51 -11.98 11.60
CA GLU A 55 -1.07 -12.18 11.58
C GLU A 55 -0.52 -11.92 10.18
N LEU A 56 0.38 -10.95 10.05
CA LEU A 56 1.02 -10.65 8.78
C LEU A 56 1.76 -11.88 8.24
N ARG A 57 1.54 -12.20 6.95
CA ARG A 57 2.20 -13.32 6.25
C ARG A 57 3.00 -12.89 5.03
N GLY A 58 2.79 -11.69 4.53
CA GLY A 58 3.55 -11.06 3.45
C GLY A 58 2.96 -9.71 3.09
N CYS A 59 3.81 -8.76 2.70
CA CYS A 59 3.36 -7.44 2.24
C CYS A 59 4.42 -6.84 1.33
N ILE A 60 4.10 -6.70 0.05
CA ILE A 60 4.96 -6.03 -0.92
C ILE A 60 4.13 -5.03 -1.72
N GLY A 61 4.74 -3.91 -2.06
CA GLY A 61 4.09 -2.87 -2.86
C GLY A 61 5.03 -2.15 -3.79
N ARG A 62 4.40 -1.40 -4.68
CA ARG A 62 5.01 -0.47 -5.62
C ARG A 62 4.39 0.90 -5.39
N PRO A 63 5.00 1.74 -4.55
CA PRO A 63 4.37 2.99 -4.12
C PRO A 63 4.30 4.04 -5.22
N TYR A 64 5.19 3.98 -6.20
CA TYR A 64 5.23 4.95 -7.30
C TYR A 64 4.37 4.49 -8.48
N PRO A 65 3.64 5.42 -9.15
CA PRO A 65 2.73 5.10 -10.25
C PRO A 65 3.49 4.90 -11.58
N VAL A 66 4.33 3.86 -11.64
CA VAL A 66 5.18 3.55 -12.81
C VAL A 66 4.60 2.47 -13.71
N LEU A 67 3.61 1.72 -13.22
CA LEU A 67 2.95 0.64 -13.96
C LEU A 67 1.43 0.84 -13.94
N PRO A 68 0.71 0.31 -14.94
CA PRO A 68 -0.74 0.18 -14.90
C PRO A 68 -1.18 -0.57 -13.64
N LEU A 69 -2.27 -0.12 -12.99
CA LEU A 69 -2.74 -0.66 -11.72
C LEU A 69 -2.95 -2.18 -11.77
N GLY A 70 -3.55 -2.72 -12.84
CA GLY A 70 -3.76 -4.16 -12.98
C GLY A 70 -2.45 -4.95 -12.95
N GLU A 71 -1.44 -4.48 -13.66
CA GLU A 71 -0.12 -5.11 -13.68
C GLU A 71 0.61 -4.95 -12.33
N ALA A 72 0.52 -3.76 -11.72
CA ALA A 72 1.10 -3.48 -10.41
C ALA A 72 0.52 -4.38 -9.32
N ILE A 73 -0.80 -4.64 -9.33
CA ILE A 73 -1.47 -5.56 -8.42
C ILE A 73 -0.93 -6.99 -8.61
N ILE A 74 -0.89 -7.50 -9.83
CA ILE A 74 -0.43 -8.87 -10.12
C ILE A 74 1.00 -9.08 -9.62
N ILE A 75 1.91 -8.16 -9.96
CA ILE A 75 3.31 -8.26 -9.55
C ILE A 75 3.45 -8.16 -8.02
N SER A 76 2.77 -7.20 -7.38
CA SER A 76 2.85 -7.02 -5.93
C SER A 76 2.26 -8.21 -5.18
N ALA A 77 1.18 -8.82 -5.69
CA ALA A 77 0.56 -10.00 -5.12
C ALA A 77 1.50 -11.22 -5.14
N ILE A 78 2.12 -11.48 -6.30
CA ILE A 78 3.10 -12.56 -6.45
C ILE A 78 4.31 -12.33 -5.55
N ASN A 79 4.83 -11.10 -5.52
CA ASN A 79 5.99 -10.76 -4.69
C ASN A 79 5.67 -10.84 -3.19
N ALA A 80 4.46 -10.44 -2.76
CA ALA A 80 4.04 -10.58 -1.36
C ALA A 80 3.96 -12.06 -0.94
N ALA A 81 3.62 -12.96 -1.85
CA ALA A 81 3.56 -14.38 -1.57
C ALA A 81 4.94 -15.07 -1.63
N ARG A 82 5.88 -14.59 -2.45
CA ARG A 82 7.12 -15.31 -2.74
C ARG A 82 8.41 -14.59 -2.40
N GLU A 83 8.41 -13.26 -2.42
CA GLU A 83 9.62 -12.43 -2.42
C GLU A 83 9.70 -11.49 -1.20
N ASP A 84 8.80 -11.62 -0.22
CA ASP A 84 8.91 -10.86 1.03
C ASP A 84 10.03 -11.48 1.89
N PRO A 85 11.15 -10.75 2.11
CA PRO A 85 12.32 -11.32 2.77
C PRO A 85 12.12 -11.66 4.25
N ARG A 86 10.99 -11.22 4.84
CA ARG A 86 10.64 -11.50 6.24
C ARG A 86 10.05 -12.89 6.43
N PHE A 87 9.61 -13.55 5.36
CA PHE A 87 8.86 -14.80 5.40
C PHE A 87 9.39 -15.80 4.36
N HIS A 88 9.20 -17.08 4.64
CA HIS A 88 9.36 -18.10 3.61
C HIS A 88 8.27 -17.97 2.55
N PRO A 89 8.54 -18.37 1.28
CA PRO A 89 7.51 -18.37 0.25
C PRO A 89 6.24 -19.10 0.70
N VAL A 90 5.08 -18.49 0.40
CA VAL A 90 3.76 -19.09 0.69
C VAL A 90 3.64 -20.41 -0.06
N GLN A 91 3.12 -21.43 0.62
CA GLN A 91 2.84 -22.74 0.02
C GLN A 91 1.39 -22.78 -0.48
N PRO A 92 1.08 -23.59 -1.52
CA PRO A 92 -0.27 -23.69 -2.07
C PRO A 92 -1.35 -23.98 -1.01
N GLU A 93 -1.03 -24.79 -0.01
CA GLU A 93 -1.95 -25.22 1.05
C GLU A 93 -2.33 -24.07 2.01
N GLU A 94 -1.51 -23.01 2.08
CA GLU A 94 -1.76 -21.85 2.94
C GLU A 94 -2.82 -20.89 2.36
N ILE A 95 -3.09 -20.96 1.04
CA ILE A 95 -3.92 -19.94 0.35
C ILE A 95 -5.35 -19.84 0.91
N ASP A 96 -5.90 -20.95 1.37
CA ASP A 96 -7.24 -21.03 1.95
C ASP A 96 -7.33 -20.48 3.39
N GLU A 97 -6.16 -20.19 4.00
CA GLU A 97 -6.07 -19.55 5.32
C GLU A 97 -5.79 -18.04 5.22
N LEU A 98 -5.44 -17.56 4.03
CA LEU A 98 -5.01 -16.16 3.83
C LEU A 98 -6.19 -15.28 3.44
N VAL A 99 -6.28 -14.12 4.07
CA VAL A 99 -7.05 -12.97 3.62
C VAL A 99 -6.14 -12.00 2.90
N ILE A 100 -6.59 -11.50 1.76
CA ILE A 100 -5.84 -10.58 0.91
C ILE A 100 -6.38 -9.17 1.10
N GLU A 101 -5.47 -8.23 1.29
CA GLU A 101 -5.74 -6.80 1.35
C GLU A 101 -4.98 -6.10 0.22
N VAL A 102 -5.65 -5.23 -0.51
CA VAL A 102 -5.06 -4.39 -1.56
C VAL A 102 -5.24 -2.93 -1.17
N THR A 103 -4.13 -2.21 -1.04
CA THR A 103 -4.12 -0.76 -0.82
C THR A 103 -3.74 -0.08 -2.12
N VAL A 104 -4.66 0.68 -2.72
CA VAL A 104 -4.43 1.46 -3.94
C VAL A 104 -4.14 2.90 -3.55
N LEU A 105 -3.03 3.45 -4.06
CA LEU A 105 -2.59 4.80 -3.77
C LEU A 105 -3.06 5.78 -4.84
N THR A 106 -3.37 7.01 -4.43
CA THR A 106 -3.50 8.13 -5.38
C THR A 106 -2.12 8.53 -5.91
N VAL A 107 -2.10 9.25 -7.02
CA VAL A 107 -0.84 9.85 -7.52
C VAL A 107 -0.33 10.85 -6.49
N PRO A 108 0.93 10.72 -6.03
CA PRO A 108 1.51 11.64 -5.07
C PRO A 108 1.50 13.09 -5.57
N LYS A 109 1.10 14.02 -4.71
CA LYS A 109 1.07 15.45 -5.00
C LYS A 109 2.06 16.17 -4.09
N ARG A 110 2.91 17.01 -4.69
CA ARG A 110 3.84 17.82 -3.91
C ARG A 110 3.08 18.81 -3.02
N ILE A 111 3.45 18.90 -1.76
CA ILE A 111 2.93 19.89 -0.82
C ILE A 111 3.67 21.21 -1.08
N ASN A 112 2.99 22.13 -1.77
CA ASN A 112 3.53 23.46 -2.10
C ASN A 112 3.20 24.43 -0.96
N ALA A 113 4.04 24.43 0.08
CA ALA A 113 3.93 25.32 1.24
C ALA A 113 5.33 25.73 1.70
N LYS A 114 5.41 26.79 2.54
CA LYS A 114 6.67 27.06 3.26
C LYS A 114 6.93 25.90 4.23
N PRO A 115 8.20 25.56 4.50
CA PRO A 115 8.48 24.41 5.37
C PRO A 115 7.68 24.40 6.66
N LYS A 116 7.59 25.52 7.38
CA LYS A 116 6.85 25.64 8.65
C LYS A 116 5.35 25.39 8.54
N ASP A 117 4.78 25.58 7.35
CA ASP A 117 3.35 25.46 7.09
C ASP A 117 2.98 24.06 6.53
N ILE A 118 3.96 23.17 6.26
CA ILE A 118 3.73 21.81 5.75
C ILE A 118 2.88 20.97 6.71
N PRO A 119 3.12 20.94 8.03
CA PRO A 119 2.30 20.15 8.95
C PRO A 119 0.81 20.48 8.88
N GLU A 120 0.45 21.75 8.65
CA GLU A 120 -0.96 22.18 8.53
C GLU A 120 -1.66 21.67 7.26
N LYS A 121 -0.92 21.15 6.29
CA LYS A 121 -1.45 20.59 5.03
C LYS A 121 -1.65 19.09 5.10
N ILE A 122 -1.25 18.45 6.19
CA ILE A 122 -1.29 16.99 6.39
C ILE A 122 -2.48 16.65 7.28
N MET A 123 -3.22 15.63 6.89
CA MET A 123 -4.32 15.06 7.68
C MET A 123 -3.95 13.63 8.08
N ILE A 124 -3.72 13.41 9.37
CA ILE A 124 -3.46 12.08 9.93
C ILE A 124 -4.64 11.14 9.65
N GLY A 125 -4.35 9.90 9.28
CA GLY A 125 -5.35 8.89 8.92
C GLY A 125 -5.84 8.97 7.47
N ARG A 126 -5.61 10.10 6.76
CA ARG A 126 -5.91 10.24 5.33
C ARG A 126 -4.64 10.21 4.49
N ASP A 127 -3.67 11.05 4.86
CA ASP A 127 -2.49 11.29 4.05
C ASP A 127 -1.35 10.34 4.42
N GLY A 128 -0.80 9.66 3.41
CA GLY A 128 0.55 9.12 3.45
C GLY A 128 1.54 10.16 2.96
N LEU A 129 2.78 10.02 3.35
CA LEU A 129 3.84 10.96 3.00
C LEU A 129 4.97 10.28 2.22
N ILE A 130 5.52 11.03 1.26
CA ILE A 130 6.82 10.75 0.66
C ILE A 130 7.72 11.94 0.94
N VAL A 131 8.91 11.67 1.45
CA VAL A 131 9.99 12.69 1.53
C VAL A 131 11.10 12.27 0.59
N SER A 132 11.60 13.23 -0.18
CA SER A 132 12.67 13.00 -1.16
C SER A 132 13.68 14.15 -1.12
N ALA A 133 14.96 13.79 -1.09
CA ALA A 133 16.09 14.71 -1.22
C ALA A 133 17.23 14.02 -1.96
N SER A 134 17.69 14.61 -3.06
CA SER A 134 18.75 14.06 -3.91
C SER A 134 18.44 12.62 -4.37
N MET A 135 19.22 11.64 -3.93
CA MET A 135 19.04 10.22 -4.27
C MET A 135 18.27 9.44 -3.20
N CYS A 136 17.88 10.09 -2.11
CA CYS A 136 17.19 9.47 -0.98
C CYS A 136 15.68 9.72 -1.07
N SER A 137 14.89 8.67 -0.82
CA SER A 137 13.43 8.78 -0.74
C SER A 137 12.87 7.78 0.26
N GLY A 138 11.89 8.21 1.04
CA GLY A 138 11.19 7.37 2.00
C GLY A 138 9.70 7.63 1.95
N LEU A 139 8.92 6.59 2.28
CA LEU A 139 7.47 6.63 2.27
C LEU A 139 6.92 6.00 3.54
N LEU A 140 5.89 6.63 4.10
CA LEU A 140 5.03 6.06 5.13
C LEU A 140 3.56 6.15 4.69
N LEU A 141 2.85 5.03 4.87
CA LEU A 141 1.42 4.92 4.56
C LEU A 141 0.58 5.66 5.62
N PRO A 142 -0.66 6.08 5.28
CA PRO A 142 -1.52 6.82 6.20
C PRO A 142 -1.75 6.13 7.54
N GLN A 143 -1.93 4.81 7.54
CA GLN A 143 -2.18 4.02 8.74
C GLN A 143 -1.02 4.04 9.73
N VAL A 144 0.23 4.24 9.27
CA VAL A 144 1.40 4.24 10.15
C VAL A 144 1.33 5.35 11.20
N ALA A 145 0.90 6.56 10.79
CA ALA A 145 0.75 7.67 11.73
C ALA A 145 -0.32 7.38 12.79
N VAL A 146 -1.41 6.73 12.39
CA VAL A 146 -2.50 6.33 13.30
C VAL A 146 -2.06 5.25 14.27
N GLU A 147 -1.41 4.19 13.76
CA GLU A 147 -0.95 3.04 14.55
C GLU A 147 0.09 3.43 15.62
N HIS A 148 0.93 4.44 15.32
CA HIS A 148 1.98 4.91 16.21
C HIS A 148 1.61 6.18 17.00
N GLY A 149 0.43 6.76 16.77
CA GLY A 149 -0.03 7.98 17.44
C GLY A 149 0.80 9.21 17.09
N PHE A 150 1.36 9.27 15.88
CA PHE A 150 2.15 10.42 15.44
C PHE A 150 1.27 11.63 15.18
N ASP A 151 1.75 12.80 15.58
CA ASP A 151 1.26 14.06 15.05
C ASP A 151 1.85 14.35 13.65
N CYS A 152 1.42 15.44 13.00
CA CYS A 152 1.88 15.77 11.65
C CYS A 152 3.38 16.04 11.58
N THR A 153 3.98 16.60 12.63
CA THR A 153 5.42 16.90 12.70
C THR A 153 6.22 15.61 12.90
N GLU A 154 5.79 14.76 13.81
CA GLU A 154 6.40 13.45 14.05
C GLU A 154 6.32 12.58 12.79
N PHE A 155 5.17 12.60 12.09
CA PHE A 155 4.99 11.85 10.85
C PHE A 155 5.96 12.31 9.75
N LEU A 156 6.21 13.63 9.62
CA LEU A 156 7.24 14.17 8.72
C LEU A 156 8.64 13.72 9.12
N CYS A 157 8.98 13.82 10.42
CA CYS A 157 10.28 13.40 10.94
C CYS A 157 10.53 11.90 10.67
N GLN A 158 9.55 11.04 10.96
CA GLN A 158 9.65 9.60 10.74
C GLN A 158 9.76 9.26 9.25
N THR A 159 9.07 10.03 8.38
CA THR A 159 9.18 9.84 6.93
C THR A 159 10.58 10.25 6.43
N CYS A 160 11.18 11.31 6.97
CA CYS A 160 12.56 11.69 6.70
C CYS A 160 13.54 10.58 7.12
N MET A 161 13.38 10.06 8.33
CA MET A 161 14.21 8.96 8.84
C MET A 161 14.06 7.69 7.98
N LYS A 162 12.83 7.40 7.50
CA LYS A 162 12.57 6.31 6.56
C LYS A 162 13.30 6.49 5.23
N ALA A 163 13.52 7.74 4.80
CA ALA A 163 14.31 8.09 3.63
C ALA A 163 15.83 8.02 3.86
N GLY A 164 16.27 7.77 5.09
CA GLY A 164 17.69 7.84 5.47
C GLY A 164 18.20 9.27 5.63
N LEU A 165 17.30 10.23 5.83
CA LEU A 165 17.59 11.66 6.04
C LEU A 165 17.53 12.01 7.53
N MET A 166 18.03 13.21 7.86
CA MET A 166 17.83 13.77 9.20
C MET A 166 16.34 14.06 9.44
N PRO A 167 15.84 13.96 10.69
CA PRO A 167 14.42 14.14 11.00
C PRO A 167 13.84 15.49 10.57
N ASP A 168 14.65 16.51 10.52
CA ASP A 168 14.30 17.89 10.16
C ASP A 168 14.57 18.27 8.70
N ALA A 169 14.97 17.31 7.86
CA ALA A 169 15.28 17.52 6.45
C ALA A 169 14.13 18.18 5.67
N TRP A 170 12.87 17.97 6.08
CA TRP A 170 11.71 18.64 5.50
C TRP A 170 11.68 20.16 5.75
N LEU A 171 12.35 20.65 6.79
CA LEU A 171 12.56 22.09 7.05
C LEU A 171 13.69 22.66 6.20
N GLU A 172 14.65 21.83 5.79
CA GLU A 172 15.88 22.19 5.09
C GLU A 172 15.78 22.03 3.55
N GLY A 173 14.56 21.82 3.02
CA GLY A 173 14.31 21.84 1.58
C GLY A 173 14.14 20.47 0.94
N ALA A 174 14.00 19.38 1.71
CA ALA A 174 13.53 18.12 1.16
C ALA A 174 12.11 18.31 0.59
N GLU A 175 11.85 17.67 -0.54
CA GLU A 175 10.52 17.69 -1.15
C GLU A 175 9.59 16.76 -0.41
N VAL A 176 8.40 17.26 -0.06
CA VAL A 176 7.36 16.50 0.62
C VAL A 176 6.16 16.33 -0.32
N TYR A 177 5.70 15.09 -0.45
CA TYR A 177 4.51 14.75 -1.21
C TYR A 177 3.51 14.06 -0.30
N SER A 178 2.22 14.32 -0.52
CA SER A 178 1.13 13.58 0.10
C SER A 178 0.40 12.71 -0.95
N PHE A 179 -0.14 11.62 -0.49
CA PHE A 179 -1.02 10.72 -1.25
C PHE A 179 -2.06 10.13 -0.31
N GLU A 180 -3.15 9.64 -0.87
CA GLU A 180 -4.18 8.93 -0.12
C GLU A 180 -4.12 7.44 -0.45
N GLY A 181 -4.50 6.60 0.49
CA GLY A 181 -4.63 5.16 0.32
C GLY A 181 -6.10 4.75 0.43
N GLN A 182 -6.53 3.86 -0.45
CA GLN A 182 -7.84 3.22 -0.37
C GLN A 182 -7.64 1.72 -0.20
N ILE A 183 -8.20 1.15 0.85
CA ILE A 183 -7.93 -0.22 1.28
C ILE A 183 -9.16 -1.09 1.00
N PHE A 184 -8.97 -2.18 0.29
CA PHE A 184 -9.96 -3.23 0.10
C PHE A 184 -9.43 -4.55 0.64
N GLU A 185 -10.24 -5.26 1.43
CA GLU A 185 -9.82 -6.51 2.06
C GLU A 185 -10.89 -7.60 1.98
N GLU A 186 -10.45 -8.82 1.95
CA GLU A 186 -11.33 -9.97 2.17
C GLU A 186 -11.73 -10.07 3.64
N VAL A 187 -13.02 -10.27 3.90
CA VAL A 187 -13.55 -10.53 5.26
C VAL A 187 -13.15 -11.94 5.74
N LYS A 188 -13.09 -12.87 4.80
CA LYS A 188 -12.62 -14.25 4.98
C LYS A 188 -11.91 -14.70 3.71
N PRO A 189 -11.03 -15.72 3.77
CA PRO A 189 -10.32 -16.21 2.60
C PRO A 189 -11.26 -16.49 1.43
N GLY A 190 -11.00 -15.85 0.27
CA GLY A 190 -11.81 -15.99 -0.96
C GLY A 190 -13.25 -15.50 -0.87
N GLY A 191 -13.64 -14.85 0.22
CA GLY A 191 -15.02 -14.48 0.51
C GLY A 191 -15.42 -13.08 0.07
N GLU A 192 -16.32 -12.46 0.85
CA GLU A 192 -16.77 -11.11 0.66
C GLU A 192 -15.60 -10.12 0.82
N ILE A 193 -15.62 -9.07 0.01
CA ILE A 193 -14.63 -7.99 0.02
C ILE A 193 -15.30 -6.71 0.50
N ARG A 194 -14.62 -5.98 1.35
CA ARG A 194 -15.06 -4.68 1.86
C ARG A 194 -13.98 -3.63 1.69
N GLU A 195 -14.39 -2.39 1.59
CA GLU A 195 -13.52 -1.26 1.81
C GLU A 195 -13.28 -1.09 3.31
N LYS A 196 -12.03 -0.85 3.68
CA LYS A 196 -11.62 -0.67 5.07
C LYS A 196 -11.27 0.79 5.31
N ASP A 197 -11.97 1.41 6.26
CA ASP A 197 -11.63 2.75 6.72
C ASP A 197 -10.34 2.74 7.53
N ILE A 198 -9.45 3.69 7.27
CA ILE A 198 -8.30 3.99 8.13
C ILE A 198 -8.85 4.81 9.29
N LYS A 199 -9.23 4.13 10.39
CA LYS A 199 -9.75 4.81 11.58
C LYS A 199 -8.58 5.30 12.44
N CYS A 200 -8.62 6.60 12.82
CA CYS A 200 -7.93 7.04 14.03
C CYS A 200 -8.57 6.28 15.20
N SER A 201 -7.77 5.63 16.04
CA SER A 201 -8.21 5.13 17.33
C SER A 201 -8.67 6.35 18.16
N GLU A 202 -9.96 6.39 18.53
CA GLU A 202 -10.47 7.33 19.51
C GLU A 202 -9.83 7.08 20.89
#